data_7ffc2fce8b39ef4766be017b572760e4
#
_entry.id   7ffc2fce8b39ef4766be017b572760e4
#
_cell.length_a   1.000
_cell.length_b   1.000
_cell.length_c   1.000
_cell.angle_alpha   90.00
_cell.angle_beta   90.00
_cell.angle_gamma   90.00
#
_symmetry.space_group_name_H-M   'P 1'
#
loop_
_entity.id
_entity.type
_entity.pdbx_description
1 polymer ?
#
loop_
_entity_poly.entity_id
_entity_poly.type
_entity_poly.pdbx_seq_one_letter_code
_entity_poly.pdbx_strand_id
1 'polypeptide(L)'
;VTWARGNMEASRLDNIRWIVEDALKFARREAKRGNTYQGIILDPPAYGHGPDGEKWKLDECLNEMLQCVAAILAPQDSFMVLNLYSNGYSAVLGETIVKQAFCLKTAYKSIDFGELVLKDSYGKNLPLSVFVRLAR
;
A
#
# COMPACT_ATOMS: atom_id res chain seq x y z
N VAL A 1 -0.26 -11.21 14.37
CA VAL A 1 -1.63 -10.84 14.77
C VAL A 1 -1.75 -10.71 16.30
N THR A 2 -1.19 -11.63 17.11
CA THR A 2 -1.30 -11.57 18.59
C THR A 2 -0.75 -10.26 19.15
N TRP A 3 0.46 -9.86 18.75
CA TRP A 3 1.05 -8.58 19.17
C TRP A 3 0.24 -7.36 18.69
N ALA A 4 -0.21 -7.38 17.43
CA ALA A 4 -1.04 -6.32 16.88
C ALA A 4 -2.36 -6.17 17.65
N ARG A 5 -2.93 -7.27 18.13
CA ARG A 5 -4.14 -7.27 18.97
C ARG A 5 -3.86 -6.63 20.34
N GLY A 6 -2.73 -6.94 20.96
CA GLY A 6 -2.31 -6.26 22.20
C GLY A 6 -2.10 -4.75 22.02
N ASN A 7 -1.55 -4.32 20.86
CA ASN A 7 -1.44 -2.89 20.55
C ASN A 7 -2.81 -2.22 20.37
N MET A 8 -3.77 -2.90 19.75
CA MET A 8 -5.13 -2.42 19.62
C MET A 8 -5.78 -2.20 20.98
N GLU A 9 -5.66 -3.18 21.88
CA GLU A 9 -6.19 -3.11 23.26
C GLU A 9 -5.52 -1.98 24.06
N ALA A 10 -4.19 -1.87 23.99
CA ALA A 10 -3.44 -0.78 24.62
C ALA A 10 -3.85 0.62 24.10
N SER A 11 -4.24 0.70 22.84
CA SER A 11 -4.78 1.92 22.21
C SER A 11 -6.28 2.15 22.47
N ARG A 12 -6.93 1.29 23.26
CA ARG A 12 -8.36 1.32 23.55
C ARG A 12 -9.24 1.33 22.29
N LEU A 13 -8.83 0.56 21.28
CA LEU A 13 -9.59 0.35 20.05
C LEU A 13 -10.19 -1.06 20.06
N ASP A 14 -11.37 -1.22 19.46
CA ASP A 14 -12.09 -2.47 19.36
C ASP A 14 -12.62 -2.79 17.95
N ASN A 15 -12.40 -1.86 17.01
CA ASN A 15 -12.99 -1.89 15.67
C ASN A 15 -12.01 -2.37 14.57
N ILE A 16 -10.91 -3.07 14.91
CA ILE A 16 -9.95 -3.56 13.94
C ILE A 16 -10.21 -5.03 13.63
N ARG A 17 -10.46 -5.34 12.36
CA ARG A 17 -10.57 -6.70 11.87
C ARG A 17 -9.21 -7.20 11.39
N TRP A 18 -8.70 -8.25 12.02
CA TRP A 18 -7.43 -8.88 11.67
C TRP A 18 -7.66 -10.03 10.69
N ILE A 19 -6.94 -10.00 9.56
CA ILE A 19 -6.99 -11.05 8.54
C ILE A 19 -5.56 -11.53 8.28
N VAL A 20 -5.33 -12.82 8.40
CA VAL A 20 -4.06 -13.48 8.05
C VAL A 20 -4.28 -14.20 6.73
N GLU A 21 -3.86 -13.58 5.65
CA GLU A 21 -4.05 -14.09 4.30
C GLU A 21 -2.99 -13.46 3.36
N ASP A 22 -2.74 -14.08 2.22
CA ASP A 22 -2.00 -13.44 1.13
C ASP A 22 -2.75 -12.21 0.64
N ALA A 23 -2.07 -11.06 0.65
CA ALA A 23 -2.70 -9.77 0.37
C ALA A 23 -3.21 -9.65 -1.08
N LEU A 24 -2.48 -10.25 -2.06
CA LEU A 24 -2.90 -10.24 -3.45
C LEU A 24 -4.14 -11.12 -3.67
N LYS A 25 -4.19 -12.30 -3.02
CA LYS A 25 -5.36 -13.17 -3.03
C LYS A 25 -6.58 -12.48 -2.39
N PHE A 26 -6.36 -11.78 -1.27
CA PHE A 26 -7.39 -10.95 -0.65
C PHE A 26 -7.91 -9.87 -1.61
N ALA A 27 -7.02 -9.05 -2.18
CA ALA A 27 -7.40 -7.95 -3.07
C ALA A 27 -8.15 -8.41 -4.32
N ARG A 28 -7.70 -9.50 -4.94
CA ARG A 28 -8.42 -10.14 -6.08
C ARG A 28 -9.84 -10.58 -5.70
N ARG A 29 -10.00 -11.16 -4.51
CA ARG A 29 -11.30 -11.60 -4.01
C ARG A 29 -12.22 -10.43 -3.75
N GLU A 30 -11.73 -9.36 -3.13
CA GLU A 30 -12.51 -8.17 -2.85
C GLU A 30 -12.92 -7.44 -4.14
N ALA A 31 -12.03 -7.37 -5.13
CA ALA A 31 -12.35 -6.83 -6.46
C ALA A 31 -13.49 -7.64 -7.14
N LYS A 32 -13.43 -8.97 -7.08
CA LYS A 32 -14.51 -9.84 -7.62
C LYS A 32 -15.84 -9.65 -6.90
N ARG A 33 -15.83 -9.30 -5.62
CA ARG A 33 -17.04 -9.04 -4.83
C ARG A 33 -17.61 -7.65 -5.02
N GLY A 34 -16.87 -6.75 -5.68
CA GLY A 34 -17.24 -5.35 -5.83
C GLY A 34 -17.14 -4.55 -4.52
N ASN A 35 -16.39 -5.04 -3.54
CA ASN A 35 -16.17 -4.31 -2.29
C ASN A 35 -15.23 -3.13 -2.53
N THR A 36 -15.49 -2.00 -1.84
CA THR A 36 -14.66 -0.80 -1.93
C THR A 36 -14.21 -0.32 -0.57
N TYR A 37 -13.06 0.37 -0.54
CA TYR A 37 -12.39 0.88 0.65
C TYR A 37 -12.04 2.36 0.48
N GLN A 38 -12.24 3.17 1.51
CA GLN A 38 -11.93 4.60 1.50
C GLN A 38 -10.44 4.88 1.66
N GLY A 39 -9.73 4.03 2.38
CA GLY A 39 -8.29 4.17 2.57
C GLY A 39 -7.58 2.84 2.39
N ILE A 40 -6.50 2.83 1.61
CA ILE A 40 -5.65 1.66 1.41
C ILE A 40 -4.20 2.05 1.62
N ILE A 41 -3.52 1.35 2.52
CA ILE A 41 -2.09 1.51 2.76
C ILE A 41 -1.39 0.22 2.33
N LEU A 42 -0.40 0.36 1.46
CA LEU A 42 0.44 -0.71 0.96
C LEU A 42 1.87 -0.52 1.44
N ASP A 43 2.40 -1.50 2.16
CA ASP A 43 3.79 -1.55 2.63
C ASP A 43 4.40 -2.93 2.30
N PRO A 44 4.52 -3.26 1.00
CA PRO A 44 4.90 -4.60 0.57
C PRO A 44 6.38 -4.86 0.79
N PRO A 45 6.76 -6.08 1.26
CA PRO A 45 8.16 -6.49 1.33
C PRO A 45 8.73 -6.77 -0.06
N ALA A 46 10.07 -6.85 -0.18
CA ALA A 46 10.73 -7.26 -1.43
C ALA A 46 10.29 -8.65 -1.88
N TYR A 47 10.18 -9.58 -0.93
CA TYR A 47 9.72 -10.95 -1.14
C TYR A 47 9.06 -11.50 0.13
N GLY A 48 8.25 -12.51 -0.03
CA GLY A 48 7.57 -13.17 1.08
C GLY A 48 6.83 -14.44 0.64
N HIS A 49 6.22 -15.08 1.62
CA HIS A 49 5.36 -16.24 1.40
C HIS A 49 4.04 -16.03 2.13
N GLY A 50 2.96 -16.34 1.46
CA GLY A 50 1.64 -16.42 2.07
C GLY A 50 1.47 -17.67 2.93
N PRO A 51 0.39 -17.75 3.71
CA PRO A 51 0.14 -18.85 4.64
C PRO A 51 -0.04 -20.21 3.94
N ASP A 52 -0.46 -20.24 2.70
CA ASP A 52 -0.65 -21.45 1.89
C ASP A 52 0.51 -21.69 0.90
N GLY A 53 1.66 -21.01 1.10
CA GLY A 53 2.86 -21.16 0.28
C GLY A 53 2.89 -20.26 -0.97
N GLU A 54 1.99 -19.30 -1.07
CA GLU A 54 2.02 -18.29 -2.13
C GLU A 54 3.36 -17.55 -2.10
N LYS A 55 3.89 -17.29 -3.28
CA LYS A 55 5.15 -16.54 -3.43
C LYS A 55 4.86 -15.11 -3.81
N TRP A 56 5.40 -14.19 -3.02
CA TRP A 56 5.42 -12.77 -3.32
C TRP A 56 6.82 -12.34 -3.72
N LYS A 57 6.93 -11.68 -4.85
CA LYS A 57 8.11 -10.92 -5.26
C LYS A 57 7.65 -9.55 -5.75
N LEU A 58 8.18 -8.50 -5.15
CA LEU A 58 7.73 -7.13 -5.41
C LEU A 58 7.76 -6.78 -6.89
N ASP A 59 8.88 -7.05 -7.57
CA ASP A 59 9.07 -6.72 -8.99
C ASP A 59 8.10 -7.44 -9.93
N GLU A 60 7.65 -8.64 -9.54
CA GLU A 60 6.74 -9.45 -10.35
C GLU A 60 5.26 -9.16 -10.05
N CYS A 61 4.94 -8.84 -8.79
CA CYS A 61 3.57 -8.80 -8.30
C CYS A 61 3.00 -7.39 -8.08
N LEU A 62 3.86 -6.36 -7.98
CA LEU A 62 3.44 -5.00 -7.60
C LEU A 62 2.41 -4.42 -8.56
N ASN A 63 2.61 -4.56 -9.86
CA ASN A 63 1.67 -4.01 -10.85
C ASN A 63 0.28 -4.63 -10.73
N GLU A 64 0.20 -5.95 -10.57
CA GLU A 64 -1.08 -6.64 -10.38
C GLU A 64 -1.75 -6.24 -9.06
N MET A 65 -0.96 -6.12 -7.97
CA MET A 65 -1.48 -5.64 -6.69
C MET A 65 -2.10 -4.25 -6.84
N LEU A 66 -1.41 -3.33 -7.49
CA LEU A 66 -1.91 -1.97 -7.72
C LEU A 66 -3.17 -1.94 -8.61
N GLN A 67 -3.27 -2.81 -9.61
CA GLN A 67 -4.49 -2.94 -10.41
C GLN A 67 -5.67 -3.43 -9.56
N CYS A 68 -5.45 -4.42 -8.69
CA CYS A 68 -6.47 -4.87 -7.74
C CYS A 68 -6.86 -3.76 -6.77
N VAL A 69 -5.89 -3.01 -6.25
CA VAL A 69 -6.12 -1.87 -5.35
C VAL A 69 -6.91 -0.77 -6.07
N ALA A 70 -6.60 -0.48 -7.33
CA ALA A 70 -7.35 0.48 -8.14
C ALA A 70 -8.83 0.10 -8.30
N ALA A 71 -9.12 -1.21 -8.40
CA ALA A 71 -10.47 -1.74 -8.52
C ALA A 71 -11.27 -1.69 -7.20
N ILE A 72 -10.58 -1.75 -6.04
CA ILE A 72 -11.23 -1.76 -4.72
C ILE A 72 -11.13 -0.41 -3.99
N LEU A 73 -10.38 0.56 -4.48
CA LEU A 73 -10.38 1.90 -3.92
C LEU A 73 -11.68 2.62 -4.30
N ALA A 74 -12.38 3.16 -3.32
CA ALA A 74 -13.63 3.90 -3.55
C ALA A 74 -13.44 5.02 -4.57
N PRO A 75 -14.44 5.29 -5.44
CA PRO A 75 -14.29 6.24 -6.54
C PRO A 75 -14.19 7.70 -6.09
N GLN A 76 -14.63 7.99 -4.88
CA GLN A 76 -14.64 9.34 -4.30
C GLN A 76 -14.26 9.30 -2.82
N ASP A 77 -13.75 10.43 -2.32
CA ASP A 77 -13.37 10.64 -0.91
C ASP A 77 -12.51 9.49 -0.36
N SER A 78 -11.52 9.12 -1.15
CA SER A 78 -10.65 7.98 -0.86
C SER A 78 -9.18 8.31 -1.10
N PHE A 79 -8.32 7.50 -0.49
CA PHE A 79 -6.87 7.65 -0.66
C PHE A 79 -6.16 6.29 -0.70
N MET A 80 -5.00 6.29 -1.35
CA MET A 80 -4.03 5.20 -1.30
C MET A 80 -2.66 5.73 -0.94
N VAL A 81 -1.94 4.99 -0.10
CA VAL A 81 -0.53 5.21 0.19
C VAL A 81 0.25 3.96 -0.17
N LEU A 82 1.25 4.10 -1.02
CA LEU A 82 2.23 3.06 -1.33
C LEU A 82 3.56 3.47 -0.71
N ASN A 83 4.15 2.59 0.10
CA ASN A 83 5.49 2.72 0.64
C ASN A 83 6.41 1.66 0.03
N LEU A 84 7.56 2.06 -0.50
CA LEU A 84 8.55 1.18 -1.11
C LEU A 84 9.91 1.41 -0.44
N TYR A 85 10.30 0.49 0.42
CA TYR A 85 11.54 0.59 1.22
C TYR A 85 12.64 -0.39 0.75
N SER A 86 12.37 -1.16 -0.30
CA SER A 86 13.29 -2.19 -0.80
C SER A 86 13.53 -2.04 -2.31
N ASN A 87 14.49 -2.80 -2.84
CA ASN A 87 14.81 -2.91 -4.27
C ASN A 87 15.26 -1.60 -4.96
N GLY A 88 15.53 -0.52 -4.21
CA GLY A 88 16.06 0.73 -4.78
C GLY A 88 15.10 1.44 -5.74
N TYR A 89 13.80 1.30 -5.55
CA TYR A 89 12.81 2.06 -6.33
C TYR A 89 13.02 3.56 -6.15
N SER A 90 12.96 4.32 -7.24
CA SER A 90 12.88 5.78 -7.16
C SER A 90 11.43 6.22 -6.97
N ALA A 91 11.25 7.40 -6.36
CA ALA A 91 9.91 7.97 -6.17
C ALA A 91 9.20 8.25 -7.51
N VAL A 92 9.94 8.66 -8.53
CA VAL A 92 9.42 8.86 -9.90
C VAL A 92 8.93 7.56 -10.52
N LEU A 93 9.65 6.45 -10.33
CA LEU A 93 9.19 5.13 -10.77
C LEU A 93 7.92 4.72 -10.04
N GLY A 94 7.85 4.94 -8.72
CA GLY A 94 6.66 4.68 -7.91
C GLY A 94 5.44 5.44 -8.43
N GLU A 95 5.59 6.73 -8.71
CA GLU A 95 4.53 7.55 -9.33
C GLU A 95 4.07 6.98 -10.66
N THR A 96 5.03 6.63 -11.54
CA THR A 96 4.74 6.10 -12.88
C THR A 96 3.94 4.81 -12.81
N ILE A 97 4.33 3.87 -11.94
CA ILE A 97 3.63 2.58 -11.76
C ILE A 97 2.21 2.81 -11.25
N VAL A 98 2.03 3.70 -10.26
CA VAL A 98 0.71 4.03 -9.73
C VAL A 98 -0.17 4.64 -10.82
N LYS A 99 0.31 5.63 -11.54
CA LYS A 99 -0.44 6.25 -12.66
C LYS A 99 -0.87 5.23 -13.71
N GLN A 100 0.02 4.30 -14.05
CA GLN A 100 -0.27 3.24 -15.01
C GLN A 100 -1.34 2.27 -14.49
N ALA A 101 -1.17 1.75 -13.27
CA ALA A 101 -2.08 0.76 -12.69
C ALA A 101 -3.48 1.32 -12.45
N PHE A 102 -3.58 2.58 -12.07
CA PHE A 102 -4.87 3.26 -11.84
C PHE A 102 -5.49 3.82 -13.12
N CYS A 103 -4.84 3.67 -14.27
CA CYS A 103 -5.31 4.22 -15.56
C CYS A 103 -5.73 5.69 -15.42
N LEU A 104 -4.88 6.54 -14.82
CA LEU A 104 -5.21 7.91 -14.42
C LEU A 104 -5.50 8.85 -15.62
N LYS A 105 -6.41 8.42 -16.50
CA LYS A 105 -7.16 9.30 -17.41
C LYS A 105 -8.39 9.92 -16.73
N THR A 106 -8.74 9.45 -15.53
CA THR A 106 -9.91 9.86 -14.74
C THR A 106 -9.48 10.72 -13.55
N ALA A 107 -10.38 11.59 -13.12
CA ALA A 107 -10.15 12.59 -12.09
C ALA A 107 -9.60 12.00 -10.78
N TYR A 108 -8.46 12.48 -10.36
CA TYR A 108 -7.93 12.37 -9.00
C TYR A 108 -7.74 13.79 -8.43
N LYS A 109 -7.87 13.95 -7.13
CA LYS A 109 -7.67 15.24 -6.46
C LYS A 109 -6.19 15.60 -6.40
N SER A 110 -5.36 14.63 -6.01
CA SER A 110 -3.90 14.83 -5.93
C SER A 110 -3.14 13.51 -6.05
N ILE A 111 -1.91 13.63 -6.50
CA ILE A 111 -0.88 12.60 -6.38
C ILE A 111 0.40 13.28 -5.90
N ASP A 112 0.93 12.81 -4.77
CA ASP A 112 2.19 13.23 -4.19
C ASP A 112 3.13 12.04 -4.12
N PHE A 113 4.41 12.28 -4.36
CA PHE A 113 5.44 11.26 -4.26
C PHE A 113 6.77 11.86 -3.82
N GLY A 114 7.60 11.07 -3.21
CA GLY A 114 8.91 11.53 -2.73
C GLY A 114 9.59 10.52 -1.84
N GLU A 115 10.61 10.98 -1.15
CA GLU A 115 11.32 10.19 -0.15
C GLU A 115 10.78 10.47 1.25
N LEU A 116 10.52 9.40 1.99
CA LEU A 116 10.25 9.49 3.43
C LEU A 116 11.60 9.59 4.14
N VAL A 117 11.81 10.68 4.85
CA VAL A 117 13.06 10.95 5.54
C VAL A 117 12.84 11.15 7.05
N LEU A 118 13.77 10.66 7.83
CA LEU A 118 13.88 10.98 9.24
C LEU A 118 15.00 11.99 9.42
N LYS A 119 14.73 13.08 10.13
CA LYS A 119 15.76 14.07 10.47
C LYS A 119 16.44 13.68 11.79
N ASP A 120 17.76 13.57 11.78
CA ASP A 120 18.54 13.30 12.99
C ASP A 120 18.66 14.55 13.87
N SER A 121 19.28 14.39 15.07
CA SER A 121 19.49 15.49 16.01
C SER A 121 20.45 16.58 15.52
N TYR A 122 21.20 16.33 14.44
CA TYR A 122 22.11 17.28 13.80
C TYR A 122 21.51 17.95 12.55
N GLY A 123 20.23 17.65 12.25
CA GLY A 123 19.52 18.21 11.11
C GLY A 123 19.78 17.52 9.77
N LYS A 124 20.46 16.36 9.76
CA LYS A 124 20.69 15.56 8.55
C LYS A 124 19.49 14.69 8.26
N ASN A 125 19.18 14.51 6.99
CA ASN A 125 18.11 13.62 6.54
C ASN A 125 18.63 12.19 6.38
N LEU A 126 17.94 11.23 7.01
CA LEU A 126 18.14 9.81 6.81
C LEU A 126 16.98 9.31 5.91
N PRO A 127 17.24 8.90 4.66
CA PRO A 127 16.20 8.34 3.81
C PRO A 127 15.77 6.96 4.34
N LEU A 128 14.47 6.74 4.45
CA LEU A 128 13.88 5.48 4.93
C LEU A 128 13.24 4.69 3.80
N SER A 129 12.50 5.36 2.94
CA SER A 129 11.75 4.73 1.86
C SER A 129 11.32 5.76 0.83
N VAL A 130 10.73 5.32 -0.27
CA VAL A 130 9.96 6.19 -1.15
C VAL A 130 8.46 5.96 -0.94
N PHE A 131 7.66 7.00 -1.16
CA PHE A 131 6.21 6.91 -1.03
C PHE A 131 5.50 7.48 -2.26
N VAL A 132 4.29 6.99 -2.49
CA VAL A 132 3.30 7.61 -3.40
C VAL A 132 1.97 7.69 -2.67
N ARG A 133 1.36 8.88 -2.64
CA ARG A 133 0.02 9.11 -2.10
C ARG A 133 -0.90 9.55 -3.22
N LEU A 134 -2.04 8.90 -3.35
CA LEU A 134 -3.10 9.23 -4.29
C LEU A 134 -4.36 9.58 -3.51
N ALA A 135 -5.06 10.66 -3.86
CA ALA A 135 -6.38 10.99 -3.35
C ALA A 135 -7.39 11.17 -4.50
N ARG A 136 -8.60 10.70 -4.27
CA ARG A 136 -9.77 10.81 -5.16
C ARG A 136 -10.91 11.60 -4.52
#